data_b2566015dae9f8d361bb66138051bba8
#
_entry.id   b2566015dae9f8d361bb66138051bba8
#
_cell.length_a   1.000
_cell.length_b   1.000
_cell.length_c   1.000
_cell.angle_alpha   90.00
_cell.angle_beta   90.00
_cell.angle_gamma   90.00
#
_symmetry.space_group_name_H-M   'P 1'
#
loop_
_entity.id
_entity.type
_entity.pdbx_description
1 polymer ?
#
loop_
_entity_poly.entity_id
_entity_poly.type
_entity_poly.pdbx_seq_one_letter_code
_entity_poly.pdbx_strand_id
1 'polypeptide(L)'
;MRNNYLLDADETILDFLRSSRESFAQAMAWAGMERLASDYEKFRAVNDALWKAYERGEVTKSSLVVERFARFFAAEGVEADAAAVNGRYFGTLCATGYLLPGAAEFLRALRARGKVYLITNGTPAAQYGRLDALGIRGDFDGIFVSDEIGFAKPDVRFFEYVFAHAPARREDCIVIGDSLSSDIAGARGAGVPSILYAPRGVPDGA
;
A
#
# COMPACT_ATOMS: atom_id res chain seq x y z
N MET A 1 -19.46 5.04 20.63
CA MET A 1 -18.54 5.99 19.93
C MET A 1 -17.46 5.15 19.26
N ARG A 2 -17.20 5.35 17.96
CA ARG A 2 -16.16 4.56 17.26
C ARG A 2 -14.80 5.02 17.71
N ASN A 3 -14.02 4.08 18.23
CA ASN A 3 -12.68 4.32 18.77
C ASN A 3 -11.66 3.24 18.33
N ASN A 4 -11.99 2.49 17.28
CA ASN A 4 -11.07 1.56 16.62
C ASN A 4 -10.91 1.98 15.15
N TYR A 5 -9.71 2.39 14.79
CA TYR A 5 -9.37 2.93 13.48
C TYR A 5 -8.64 1.85 12.70
N LEU A 6 -9.25 1.38 11.60
CA LEU A 6 -8.62 0.50 10.63
C LEU A 6 -8.02 1.39 9.55
N LEU A 7 -6.72 1.62 9.62
CA LEU A 7 -6.00 2.62 8.85
C LEU A 7 -5.20 1.95 7.75
N ASP A 8 -5.44 2.34 6.50
CA ASP A 8 -4.59 1.94 5.39
C ASP A 8 -3.20 2.58 5.49
N ALA A 9 -2.23 2.00 4.79
CA ALA A 9 -0.84 2.42 4.83
C ALA A 9 -0.46 3.38 3.70
N ASP A 10 -0.49 2.86 2.46
CA ASP A 10 0.10 3.50 1.28
C ASP A 10 -0.81 4.60 0.74
N GLU A 11 -0.26 5.82 0.52
CA GLU A 11 -1.00 7.02 0.14
C GLU A 11 -2.09 7.46 1.14
N THR A 12 -2.12 6.81 2.32
CA THR A 12 -2.97 7.23 3.45
C THR A 12 -2.14 7.84 4.58
N ILE A 13 -1.06 7.17 5.00
CA ILE A 13 -0.07 7.69 5.96
C ILE A 13 1.36 7.64 5.42
N LEU A 14 1.68 6.64 4.59
CA LEU A 14 2.98 6.49 3.96
C LEU A 14 2.96 7.14 2.57
N ASP A 15 3.96 7.97 2.28
CA ASP A 15 4.23 8.52 0.93
C ASP A 15 4.88 7.42 0.07
N PHE A 16 4.03 6.50 -0.41
CA PHE A 16 4.47 5.40 -1.27
C PHE A 16 5.00 5.92 -2.59
N LEU A 17 4.38 6.93 -3.17
CA LEU A 17 4.81 7.49 -4.46
C LEU A 17 6.24 8.01 -4.39
N ARG A 18 6.60 8.68 -3.30
CA ARG A 18 7.98 9.13 -3.08
C ARG A 18 8.93 7.95 -2.90
N SER A 19 8.61 7.00 -2.02
CA SER A 19 9.44 5.80 -1.77
C SER A 19 9.64 5.00 -3.06
N SER A 20 8.57 4.81 -3.83
CA SER A 20 8.57 4.09 -5.10
C SER A 20 9.41 4.81 -6.17
N ARG A 21 9.27 6.13 -6.31
CA ARG A 21 10.04 6.93 -7.27
C ARG A 21 11.54 6.87 -6.99
N GLU A 22 11.93 7.03 -5.74
CA GLU A 22 13.34 6.95 -5.34
C GLU A 22 13.91 5.54 -5.54
N SER A 23 13.14 4.51 -5.19
CA SER A 23 13.53 3.11 -5.40
C SER A 23 13.67 2.77 -6.88
N PHE A 24 12.78 3.29 -7.71
CA PHE A 24 12.83 3.13 -9.17
C PHE A 24 14.10 3.79 -9.75
N ALA A 25 14.38 5.04 -9.38
CA ALA A 25 15.58 5.74 -9.86
C ALA A 25 16.87 5.00 -9.46
N GLN A 26 16.95 4.50 -8.23
CA GLN A 26 18.09 3.70 -7.77
C GLN A 26 18.21 2.36 -8.51
N ALA A 27 17.09 1.71 -8.81
CA ALA A 27 17.09 0.46 -9.58
C ALA A 27 17.53 0.69 -11.03
N MET A 28 17.10 1.79 -11.65
CA MET A 28 17.55 2.16 -13.01
C MET A 28 19.05 2.48 -13.04
N ALA A 29 19.55 3.23 -12.06
CA ALA A 29 20.98 3.52 -11.95
C ALA A 29 21.80 2.25 -11.71
N TRP A 30 21.34 1.35 -10.83
CA TRP A 30 22.00 0.08 -10.58
C TRP A 30 22.09 -0.80 -11.85
N ALA A 31 21.08 -0.75 -12.70
CA ALA A 31 21.01 -1.51 -13.95
C ALA A 31 21.75 -0.83 -15.13
N GLY A 32 22.41 0.33 -14.91
CA GLY A 32 23.09 1.10 -15.99
C GLY A 32 22.09 1.75 -16.96
N MET A 33 20.88 2.03 -16.50
CA MET A 33 19.77 2.59 -17.29
C MET A 33 19.30 3.94 -16.76
N GLU A 34 20.21 4.80 -16.32
CA GLU A 34 19.92 6.10 -15.68
C GLU A 34 18.98 6.97 -16.52
N ARG A 35 19.07 6.86 -17.85
CA ARG A 35 18.19 7.60 -18.77
C ARG A 35 16.69 7.30 -18.54
N LEU A 36 16.35 6.10 -18.04
CA LEU A 36 14.98 5.72 -17.75
C LEU A 36 14.49 6.22 -16.39
N ALA A 37 15.36 6.78 -15.54
CA ALA A 37 14.94 7.26 -14.22
C ALA A 37 13.89 8.38 -14.30
N SER A 38 13.85 9.16 -15.41
CA SER A 38 12.82 10.17 -15.67
C SER A 38 11.47 9.59 -16.07
N ASP A 39 11.39 8.31 -16.47
CA ASP A 39 10.19 7.66 -16.96
C ASP A 39 9.35 6.99 -15.85
N TYR A 40 9.54 7.41 -14.60
CA TYR A 40 8.81 6.86 -13.47
C TYR A 40 7.28 6.85 -13.65
N GLU A 41 6.69 7.88 -14.24
CA GLU A 41 5.24 7.94 -14.43
C GLU A 41 4.73 6.85 -15.40
N LYS A 42 5.54 6.45 -16.39
CA LYS A 42 5.22 5.31 -17.25
C LYS A 42 5.27 3.99 -16.47
N PHE A 43 6.35 3.79 -15.68
CA PHE A 43 6.44 2.63 -14.79
C PHE A 43 5.27 2.59 -13.80
N ARG A 44 4.94 3.72 -13.18
CA ARG A 44 3.82 3.85 -12.24
C ARG A 44 2.50 3.45 -12.90
N ALA A 45 2.21 3.92 -14.11
CA ALA A 45 0.99 3.57 -14.82
C ALA A 45 0.85 2.05 -15.03
N VAL A 46 1.96 1.36 -15.38
CA VAL A 46 2.00 -0.10 -15.49
C VAL A 46 1.76 -0.77 -14.13
N ASN A 47 2.45 -0.29 -13.09
CA ASN A 47 2.31 -0.80 -11.72
C ASN A 47 0.87 -0.67 -11.21
N ASP A 48 0.26 0.50 -11.36
CA ASP A 48 -1.10 0.79 -10.88
C ASP A 48 -2.15 -0.08 -11.62
N ALA A 49 -1.96 -0.28 -12.93
CA ALA A 49 -2.83 -1.19 -13.71
C ALA A 49 -2.74 -2.64 -13.22
N LEU A 50 -1.54 -3.10 -12.86
CA LEU A 50 -1.33 -4.45 -12.33
C LEU A 50 -1.90 -4.62 -10.92
N TRP A 51 -1.79 -3.60 -10.06
CA TRP A 51 -2.42 -3.64 -8.73
C TRP A 51 -3.94 -3.70 -8.82
N LYS A 52 -4.56 -2.93 -9.73
CA LYS A 52 -6.01 -3.04 -10.01
C LYS A 52 -6.40 -4.42 -10.53
N ALA A 53 -5.57 -5.04 -11.39
CA ALA A 53 -5.79 -6.41 -11.86
C ALA A 53 -5.68 -7.43 -10.71
N TYR A 54 -4.75 -7.23 -9.77
CA TYR A 54 -4.63 -8.04 -8.57
C TYR A 54 -5.87 -7.93 -7.67
N GLU A 55 -6.39 -6.73 -7.44
CA GLU A 55 -7.63 -6.52 -6.66
C GLU A 55 -8.85 -7.22 -7.28
N ARG A 56 -8.86 -7.39 -8.62
CA ARG A 56 -9.90 -8.16 -9.33
C ARG A 56 -9.62 -9.68 -9.40
N GLY A 57 -8.48 -10.13 -8.86
CA GLY A 57 -8.08 -11.55 -8.90
C GLY A 57 -7.58 -12.04 -10.25
N GLU A 58 -7.24 -11.13 -11.19
CA GLU A 58 -6.79 -11.46 -12.55
C GLU A 58 -5.31 -11.85 -12.60
N VAL A 59 -4.52 -11.39 -11.66
CA VAL A 59 -3.08 -11.69 -11.53
C VAL A 59 -2.72 -12.03 -10.10
N THR A 60 -1.65 -12.79 -9.91
CA THR A 60 -1.09 -13.04 -8.57
C THR A 60 -0.11 -11.94 -8.19
N LYS A 61 0.09 -11.71 -6.89
CA LYS A 61 1.08 -10.74 -6.42
C LYS A 61 2.51 -11.13 -6.85
N SER A 62 2.84 -12.42 -6.87
CA SER A 62 4.14 -12.91 -7.30
C SER A 62 4.41 -12.65 -8.78
N SER A 63 3.40 -12.71 -9.66
CA SER A 63 3.58 -12.32 -11.07
C SER A 63 3.64 -10.79 -11.23
N LEU A 64 2.77 -10.06 -10.54
CA LEU A 64 2.68 -8.59 -10.61
C LEU A 64 4.05 -7.93 -10.35
N VAL A 65 4.76 -8.36 -9.30
CA VAL A 65 6.01 -7.70 -8.89
C VAL A 65 7.13 -7.83 -9.94
N VAL A 66 7.13 -8.87 -10.76
CA VAL A 66 8.08 -9.03 -11.86
C VAL A 66 7.54 -8.40 -13.15
N GLU A 67 6.26 -8.65 -13.46
CA GLU A 67 5.63 -8.17 -14.69
C GLU A 67 5.64 -6.65 -14.83
N ARG A 68 5.59 -5.88 -13.74
CA ARG A 68 5.63 -4.43 -13.81
C ARG A 68 6.90 -3.91 -14.50
N PHE A 69 8.06 -4.53 -14.23
CA PHE A 69 9.32 -4.17 -14.89
C PHE A 69 9.39 -4.78 -16.30
N ALA A 70 8.96 -6.03 -16.49
CA ALA A 70 8.95 -6.66 -17.80
C ALA A 70 8.10 -5.85 -18.81
N ARG A 71 6.90 -5.43 -18.41
CA ARG A 71 6.01 -4.60 -19.25
C ARG A 71 6.57 -3.21 -19.48
N PHE A 72 7.15 -2.60 -18.46
CA PHE A 72 7.80 -1.29 -18.59
C PHE A 72 8.97 -1.36 -19.59
N PHE A 73 9.87 -2.33 -19.47
CA PHE A 73 11.00 -2.48 -20.38
C PHE A 73 10.56 -2.79 -21.81
N ALA A 74 9.55 -3.64 -21.99
CA ALA A 74 8.99 -3.91 -23.30
C ALA A 74 8.43 -2.64 -23.96
N ALA A 75 7.75 -1.79 -23.19
CA ALA A 75 7.22 -0.51 -23.68
C ALA A 75 8.32 0.50 -24.04
N GLU A 76 9.45 0.48 -23.33
CA GLU A 76 10.61 1.36 -23.61
C GLU A 76 11.59 0.75 -24.64
N GLY A 77 11.29 -0.44 -25.19
CA GLY A 77 12.17 -1.13 -26.16
C GLY A 77 13.52 -1.53 -25.57
N VAL A 78 13.55 -1.91 -24.31
CA VAL A 78 14.77 -2.28 -23.57
C VAL A 78 14.71 -3.75 -23.16
N GLU A 79 15.80 -4.48 -23.42
CA GLU A 79 15.99 -5.82 -22.87
C GLU A 79 16.76 -5.73 -21.54
N ALA A 80 16.15 -6.24 -20.46
CA ALA A 80 16.76 -6.26 -19.14
C ALA A 80 16.16 -7.39 -18.28
N ASP A 81 16.92 -7.84 -17.29
CA ASP A 81 16.43 -8.80 -16.30
C ASP A 81 15.46 -8.11 -15.33
N ALA A 82 14.16 -8.19 -15.64
CA ALA A 82 13.09 -7.60 -14.87
C ALA A 82 13.06 -8.11 -13.41
N ALA A 83 13.43 -9.37 -13.18
CA ALA A 83 13.44 -9.94 -11.84
C ALA A 83 14.60 -9.37 -11.00
N ALA A 84 15.79 -9.24 -11.57
CA ALA A 84 16.94 -8.65 -10.89
C ALA A 84 16.70 -7.16 -10.58
N VAL A 85 16.16 -6.40 -11.55
CA VAL A 85 15.80 -4.98 -11.34
C VAL A 85 14.70 -4.82 -10.29
N ASN A 86 13.67 -5.70 -10.32
CA ASN A 86 12.66 -5.70 -9.27
C ASN A 86 13.26 -6.01 -7.88
N GLY A 87 14.19 -6.94 -7.79
CA GLY A 87 14.89 -7.25 -6.54
C GLY A 87 15.60 -6.01 -5.97
N ARG A 88 16.30 -5.24 -6.81
CA ARG A 88 16.94 -3.98 -6.41
C ARG A 88 15.94 -2.93 -5.97
N TYR A 89 14.90 -2.70 -6.78
CA TYR A 89 13.80 -1.78 -6.47
C TYR A 89 13.15 -2.14 -5.13
N PHE A 90 12.79 -3.40 -4.95
CA PHE A 90 12.10 -3.88 -3.76
C PHE A 90 12.96 -3.78 -2.50
N GLY A 91 14.26 -4.11 -2.59
CA GLY A 91 15.19 -3.96 -1.48
C GLY A 91 15.30 -2.50 -1.00
N THR A 92 15.39 -1.55 -1.93
CA THR A 92 15.38 -0.11 -1.59
C THR A 92 14.04 0.31 -0.98
N LEU A 93 12.92 -0.12 -1.57
CA LEU A 93 11.57 0.20 -1.08
C LEU A 93 11.35 -0.29 0.36
N CYS A 94 11.85 -1.48 0.70
CA CYS A 94 11.75 -2.02 2.06
C CYS A 94 12.57 -1.22 3.09
N ALA A 95 13.67 -0.59 2.66
CA ALA A 95 14.56 0.13 3.54
C ALA A 95 14.24 1.64 3.68
N THR A 96 13.29 2.14 2.90
CA THR A 96 13.05 3.60 2.78
C THR A 96 11.59 3.93 3.04
N GLY A 97 11.30 4.64 4.12
CA GLY A 97 9.96 5.10 4.49
C GLY A 97 9.86 6.62 4.51
N TYR A 98 8.73 7.14 4.04
CA TYR A 98 8.35 8.55 4.17
C TYR A 98 6.90 8.63 4.65
N LEU A 99 6.63 9.61 5.52
CA LEU A 99 5.25 9.94 5.90
C LEU A 99 4.69 11.01 4.97
N LEU A 100 3.40 10.90 4.69
CA LEU A 100 2.65 12.00 4.09
C LEU A 100 2.64 13.22 5.03
N PRO A 101 2.56 14.46 4.49
CA PRO A 101 2.44 15.66 5.31
C PRO A 101 1.28 15.56 6.31
N GLY A 102 1.56 15.80 7.59
CA GLY A 102 0.58 15.72 8.68
C GLY A 102 0.25 14.31 9.20
N ALA A 103 0.79 13.25 8.57
CA ALA A 103 0.47 11.87 8.96
C ALA A 103 0.91 11.52 10.39
N ALA A 104 2.04 12.05 10.85
CA ALA A 104 2.50 11.82 12.22
C ALA A 104 1.56 12.44 13.25
N GLU A 105 1.11 13.67 13.01
CA GLU A 105 0.12 14.36 13.84
C GLU A 105 -1.22 13.64 13.83
N PHE A 106 -1.65 13.19 12.65
CA PHE A 106 -2.89 12.45 12.48
C PHE A 106 -2.86 11.12 13.25
N LEU A 107 -1.79 10.34 13.12
CA LEU A 107 -1.61 9.08 13.84
C LEU A 107 -1.64 9.29 15.36
N ARG A 108 -0.93 10.31 15.86
CA ARG A 108 -0.97 10.68 17.29
C ARG A 108 -2.38 11.07 17.75
N ALA A 109 -3.13 11.82 16.92
CA ALA A 109 -4.49 12.22 17.24
C ALA A 109 -5.47 11.04 17.28
N LEU A 110 -5.32 10.05 16.41
CA LEU A 110 -6.10 8.81 16.44
C LEU A 110 -5.79 7.99 17.70
N ARG A 111 -4.51 7.78 18.01
CA ARG A 111 -4.07 7.05 19.21
C ARG A 111 -4.54 7.66 20.53
N ALA A 112 -4.66 8.98 20.57
CA ALA A 112 -5.23 9.66 21.74
C ALA A 112 -6.75 9.43 21.93
N ARG A 113 -7.42 8.92 20.88
CA ARG A 113 -8.88 8.68 20.87
C ARG A 113 -9.26 7.21 20.89
N GLY A 114 -8.34 6.31 20.61
CA GLY A 114 -8.62 4.88 20.57
C GLY A 114 -7.50 4.03 20.03
N LYS A 115 -7.86 2.86 19.55
CA LYS A 115 -6.94 1.87 19.00
C LYS A 115 -6.74 2.10 17.51
N VAL A 116 -5.51 1.93 17.04
CA VAL A 116 -5.16 2.07 15.63
C VAL A 116 -4.59 0.76 15.11
N TYR A 117 -5.24 0.20 14.11
CA TYR A 117 -4.82 -1.02 13.43
C TYR A 117 -4.44 -0.69 11.98
N LEU A 118 -3.26 -1.10 11.55
CA LEU A 118 -2.87 -0.96 10.16
C LEU A 118 -3.45 -2.11 9.33
N ILE A 119 -4.08 -1.79 8.19
CA ILE A 119 -4.66 -2.75 7.24
C ILE A 119 -4.10 -2.50 5.85
N THR A 120 -3.37 -3.44 5.26
CA THR A 120 -2.66 -3.18 4.00
C THR A 120 -2.66 -4.37 3.04
N ASN A 121 -2.75 -4.06 1.73
CA ASN A 121 -2.54 -5.01 0.63
C ASN A 121 -1.06 -5.12 0.22
N GLY A 122 -0.16 -4.39 0.86
CA GLY A 122 1.27 -4.46 0.59
C GLY A 122 1.89 -5.83 0.95
N THR A 123 3.20 -5.96 0.76
CA THR A 123 3.94 -7.15 1.17
C THR A 123 4.51 -6.97 2.57
N PRO A 124 4.63 -8.03 3.40
CA PRO A 124 5.15 -7.93 4.76
C PRO A 124 6.51 -7.22 4.83
N ALA A 125 7.48 -7.64 3.99
CA ALA A 125 8.81 -7.06 4.00
C ALA A 125 8.82 -5.54 3.73
N ALA A 126 8.01 -5.07 2.76
CA ALA A 126 7.94 -3.65 2.44
C ALA A 126 7.18 -2.87 3.52
N GLN A 127 6.10 -3.41 4.09
CA GLN A 127 5.34 -2.71 5.10
C GLN A 127 6.15 -2.61 6.41
N TYR A 128 6.60 -3.74 6.94
CA TYR A 128 7.37 -3.74 8.18
C TYR A 128 8.68 -2.95 8.05
N GLY A 129 9.41 -3.11 6.94
CA GLY A 129 10.67 -2.40 6.73
C GLY A 129 10.50 -0.88 6.70
N ARG A 130 9.46 -0.37 6.03
CA ARG A 130 9.17 1.08 6.02
C ARG A 130 8.70 1.61 7.37
N LEU A 131 7.86 0.86 8.09
CA LEU A 131 7.42 1.23 9.43
C LEU A 131 8.59 1.25 10.42
N ASP A 132 9.51 0.27 10.32
CA ASP A 132 10.71 0.20 11.14
C ASP A 132 11.68 1.34 10.83
N ALA A 133 11.90 1.66 9.53
CA ALA A 133 12.72 2.79 9.10
C ALA A 133 12.20 4.15 9.61
N LEU A 134 10.88 4.27 9.79
CA LEU A 134 10.23 5.45 10.36
C LEU A 134 10.13 5.43 11.90
N GLY A 135 10.41 4.29 12.54
CA GLY A 135 10.26 4.11 13.99
C GLY A 135 8.81 4.14 14.49
N ILE A 136 7.82 3.91 13.61
CA ILE A 136 6.39 4.02 13.94
C ILE A 136 5.66 2.66 14.04
N ARG A 137 6.37 1.55 13.84
CA ARG A 137 5.74 0.21 13.91
C ARG A 137 5.03 -0.02 15.24
N GLY A 138 5.60 0.45 16.34
CA GLY A 138 5.02 0.35 17.69
C GLY A 138 3.83 1.29 17.94
N ASP A 139 3.48 2.14 16.98
CA ASP A 139 2.33 3.05 17.08
C ASP A 139 0.99 2.38 16.75
N PHE A 140 1.01 1.14 16.25
CA PHE A 140 -0.18 0.38 15.90
C PHE A 140 -0.46 -0.70 16.95
N ASP A 141 -1.74 -0.84 17.32
CA ASP A 141 -2.23 -1.89 18.21
C ASP A 141 -2.30 -3.27 17.53
N GLY A 142 -2.20 -3.29 16.21
CA GLY A 142 -2.07 -4.48 15.35
C GLY A 142 -1.80 -4.08 13.91
N ILE A 143 -1.12 -4.96 13.19
CA ILE A 143 -0.80 -4.77 11.77
C ILE A 143 -1.31 -5.99 11.01
N PHE A 144 -2.14 -5.76 10.01
CA PHE A 144 -2.82 -6.77 9.22
C PHE A 144 -2.39 -6.65 7.75
N VAL A 145 -1.56 -7.58 7.32
CA VAL A 145 -1.00 -7.61 5.96
C VAL A 145 -1.68 -8.73 5.16
N SER A 146 -2.22 -8.42 4.00
CA SER A 146 -3.01 -9.35 3.19
C SER A 146 -2.30 -10.67 2.88
N ASP A 147 -0.98 -10.65 2.66
CA ASP A 147 -0.20 -11.86 2.37
C ASP A 147 -0.12 -12.82 3.57
N GLU A 148 -0.12 -12.30 4.79
CA GLU A 148 -0.12 -13.11 6.03
C GLU A 148 -1.50 -13.68 6.33
N ILE A 149 -2.55 -12.98 5.88
CA ILE A 149 -3.95 -13.36 6.11
C ILE A 149 -4.43 -14.35 5.04
N GLY A 150 -3.92 -14.23 3.81
CA GLY A 150 -4.37 -14.99 2.64
C GLY A 150 -5.57 -14.39 1.92
N PHE A 151 -6.07 -13.24 2.36
CA PHE A 151 -7.12 -12.45 1.71
C PHE A 151 -6.68 -10.99 1.63
N ALA A 152 -7.07 -10.31 0.55
CA ALA A 152 -6.74 -8.90 0.32
C ALA A 152 -8.01 -8.03 0.31
N LYS A 153 -7.92 -6.77 0.71
CA LYS A 153 -8.98 -5.78 0.48
C LYS A 153 -9.28 -5.68 -1.02
N PRO A 154 -10.53 -5.68 -1.48
CA PRO A 154 -11.79 -5.47 -0.74
C PRO A 154 -12.49 -6.75 -0.26
N ASP A 155 -11.84 -7.93 -0.31
CA ASP A 155 -12.47 -9.18 0.11
C ASP A 155 -12.95 -9.07 1.58
N VAL A 156 -14.21 -9.37 1.81
CA VAL A 156 -14.81 -9.30 3.16
C VAL A 156 -14.09 -10.21 4.16
N ARG A 157 -13.52 -11.34 3.69
CA ARG A 157 -12.77 -12.28 4.54
C ARG A 157 -11.51 -11.64 5.16
N PHE A 158 -10.91 -10.66 4.50
CA PHE A 158 -9.85 -9.87 5.10
C PHE A 158 -10.34 -9.14 6.36
N PHE A 159 -11.47 -8.46 6.27
CA PHE A 159 -12.05 -7.72 7.39
C PHE A 159 -12.57 -8.65 8.50
N GLU A 160 -13.16 -9.79 8.13
CA GLU A 160 -13.57 -10.81 9.12
C GLU A 160 -12.36 -11.33 9.92
N TYR A 161 -11.22 -11.54 9.23
CA TYR A 161 -9.97 -11.89 9.91
C TYR A 161 -9.53 -10.80 10.89
N VAL A 162 -9.54 -9.53 10.46
CA VAL A 162 -9.21 -8.39 11.33
C VAL A 162 -10.08 -8.37 12.57
N PHE A 163 -11.41 -8.51 12.44
CA PHE A 163 -12.33 -8.50 13.58
C PHE A 163 -12.15 -9.72 14.51
N ALA A 164 -11.72 -10.86 13.96
CA ALA A 164 -11.47 -12.06 14.77
C ALA A 164 -10.16 -11.95 15.59
N HIS A 165 -9.19 -11.14 15.14
CA HIS A 165 -7.86 -11.07 15.74
C HIS A 165 -7.55 -9.72 16.41
N ALA A 166 -8.27 -8.65 16.07
CA ALA A 166 -8.20 -7.39 16.79
C ALA A 166 -9.19 -7.41 17.97
N PRO A 167 -8.82 -6.91 19.15
CA PRO A 167 -9.74 -6.77 20.28
C PRO A 167 -10.70 -5.58 20.05
N ALA A 168 -11.40 -5.57 18.91
CA ALA A 168 -12.25 -4.49 18.43
C ALA A 168 -13.56 -5.07 17.88
N ARG A 169 -14.69 -4.51 18.35
CA ARG A 169 -16.00 -4.89 17.80
C ARG A 169 -16.26 -4.13 16.52
N ARG A 170 -16.88 -4.76 15.52
CA ARG A 170 -17.19 -4.18 14.21
C ARG A 170 -17.88 -2.82 14.32
N GLU A 171 -18.89 -2.71 15.18
CA GLU A 171 -19.67 -1.48 15.39
C GLU A 171 -18.87 -0.30 15.95
N ASP A 172 -17.73 -0.56 16.57
CA ASP A 172 -16.83 0.46 17.11
C ASP A 172 -15.68 0.81 16.14
N CYS A 173 -15.65 0.17 14.97
CA CYS A 173 -14.61 0.37 13.95
C CYS A 173 -15.01 1.44 12.91
N ILE A 174 -13.98 2.05 12.31
CA ILE A 174 -14.05 2.88 11.12
C ILE A 174 -12.81 2.63 10.25
N VAL A 175 -13.02 2.47 8.94
CA VAL A 175 -11.92 2.34 7.96
C VAL A 175 -11.53 3.72 7.46
N ILE A 176 -10.23 3.97 7.35
CA ILE A 176 -9.68 5.19 6.76
C ILE A 176 -8.65 4.78 5.72
N GLY A 177 -8.83 5.17 4.47
CA GLY A 177 -7.95 4.81 3.37
C GLY A 177 -8.18 5.67 2.13
N ASP A 178 -7.28 5.56 1.15
CA ASP A 178 -7.31 6.36 -0.08
C ASP A 178 -7.97 5.65 -1.27
N SER A 179 -8.10 4.31 -1.21
CA SER A 179 -8.58 3.50 -2.32
C SER A 179 -10.10 3.27 -2.26
N LEU A 180 -10.81 3.76 -3.29
CA LEU A 180 -12.24 3.46 -3.48
C LEU A 180 -12.49 1.97 -3.73
N SER A 181 -11.59 1.30 -4.47
CA SER A 181 -11.76 -0.10 -4.90
C SER A 181 -11.39 -1.10 -3.79
N SER A 182 -10.46 -0.77 -2.91
CA SER A 182 -10.01 -1.68 -1.86
C SER A 182 -10.54 -1.29 -0.47
N ASP A 183 -10.28 -0.06 0.01
CA ASP A 183 -10.62 0.35 1.37
C ASP A 183 -12.11 0.61 1.53
N ILE A 184 -12.64 1.50 0.69
CA ILE A 184 -14.04 1.94 0.79
C ILE A 184 -15.00 0.83 0.37
N ALA A 185 -14.71 0.14 -0.74
CA ALA A 185 -15.50 -0.99 -1.18
C ALA A 185 -15.45 -2.14 -0.15
N GLY A 186 -14.27 -2.45 0.39
CA GLY A 186 -14.09 -3.47 1.40
C GLY A 186 -14.82 -3.14 2.71
N ALA A 187 -14.71 -1.90 3.20
CA ALA A 187 -15.44 -1.43 4.38
C ALA A 187 -16.95 -1.55 4.19
N ARG A 188 -17.46 -1.18 3.00
CA ARG A 188 -18.89 -1.32 2.65
C ARG A 188 -19.30 -2.79 2.70
N GLY A 189 -18.52 -3.69 2.07
CA GLY A 189 -18.77 -5.13 2.09
C GLY A 189 -18.79 -5.72 3.51
N ALA A 190 -17.93 -5.22 4.37
CA ALA A 190 -17.83 -5.63 5.78
C ALA A 190 -18.85 -4.93 6.69
N GLY A 191 -19.67 -4.00 6.19
CA GLY A 191 -20.67 -3.28 7.01
C GLY A 191 -20.03 -2.31 8.01
N VAL A 192 -18.87 -1.74 7.69
CA VAL A 192 -18.15 -0.76 8.53
C VAL A 192 -18.14 0.59 7.83
N PRO A 193 -18.39 1.71 8.53
CA PRO A 193 -18.24 3.04 7.95
C PRO A 193 -16.79 3.30 7.56
N SER A 194 -16.62 4.15 6.55
CA SER A 194 -15.30 4.51 6.05
C SER A 194 -15.16 6.00 5.78
N ILE A 195 -13.92 6.47 5.79
CA ILE A 195 -13.51 7.81 5.39
C ILE A 195 -12.53 7.65 4.23
N LEU A 196 -12.85 8.26 3.10
CA LEU A 196 -11.92 8.36 1.96
C LEU A 196 -10.93 9.49 2.23
N TYR A 197 -9.64 9.17 2.25
CA TYR A 197 -8.58 10.15 2.23
C TYR A 197 -8.25 10.52 0.79
N ALA A 198 -8.65 11.70 0.35
CA ALA A 198 -8.50 12.14 -1.04
C ALA A 198 -7.91 13.56 -1.10
N PRO A 199 -6.61 13.75 -0.76
CA PRO A 199 -6.00 15.09 -0.70
C PRO A 199 -5.92 15.79 -2.06
N ARG A 200 -6.04 15.04 -3.15
CA ARG A 200 -6.03 15.56 -4.54
C ARG A 200 -7.43 15.68 -5.16
N GLY A 201 -8.47 15.57 -4.34
CA GLY A 201 -9.87 15.51 -4.78
C GLY A 201 -10.38 14.09 -4.98
N VAL A 202 -11.69 13.94 -4.95
CA VAL A 202 -12.35 12.65 -5.19
C VAL A 202 -12.29 12.36 -6.68
N PRO A 203 -11.90 11.14 -7.11
CA PRO A 203 -11.92 10.76 -8.52
C PRO A 203 -13.33 10.88 -9.12
N ASP A 204 -13.41 11.32 -10.38
CA ASP A 204 -14.68 11.40 -11.11
C ASP A 204 -15.38 10.04 -11.13
N GLY A 205 -16.66 10.02 -10.79
CA GLY A 205 -17.49 8.81 -10.78
C GLY A 205 -17.46 8.01 -9.46
N ALA A 206 -17.00 8.59 -8.37
CA ALA A 206 -17.01 7.97 -7.03
C ALA A 206 -18.36 8.16 -6.30
#